data_6e4fa9d132656bcba5f7fbef87b3bee1
#
_entry.id   6e4fa9d132656bcba5f7fbef87b3bee1
#
_cell.length_a   1.000
_cell.length_b   1.000
_cell.length_c   1.000
_cell.angle_alpha   90.00
_cell.angle_beta   90.00
_cell.angle_gamma   90.00
#
_symmetry.space_group_name_H-M   'P 1'
#
loop_
_entity.id
_entity.type
_entity.pdbx_description
1 polymer ?
#
loop_
_entity_poly.entity_id
_entity_poly.type
_entity_poly.pdbx_seq_one_letter_code
_entity_poly.pdbx_strand_id
1 'polypeptide(L)'
;VQKLTYAMMATVLAVTAASCSDDREAPGRPRITVQPKIVEKVPLPAIVRHRKAVFAEEFDRLDLGRGRPWGWQSGAYSHCRTNRENFKLDLLKRRAMRARSGALTITATPTPAPDRWRTGLIATGESCGTGGSDFLVRTGDVLLAHVRLPTARTGAWPGIWTWRDGRNEIDLFEWHADAPGTLELVNHVTDSARYWSSPIVRRGAWLYVAAHFGARHMHWYVGESLNAMRRAHSDDKGAGKDFRAHLVANLSVDDGRLHARPDRAEPFSFTIDFIRVYRRP
;
A
#
# COMPACT_ATOMS: atom_id res chain seq x y z
N VAL A 1 -38.09 -35.40 -43.23
CA VAL A 1 -38.71 -36.47 -42.47
C VAL A 1 -38.95 -36.02 -41.06
N GLN A 2 -40.23 -35.92 -40.76
CA GLN A 2 -40.98 -35.78 -39.47
C GLN A 2 -40.46 -34.87 -38.35
N LYS A 3 -41.24 -33.80 -38.17
CA LYS A 3 -41.34 -32.98 -36.95
C LYS A 3 -42.21 -33.74 -35.94
N LEU A 4 -41.77 -33.80 -34.68
CA LEU A 4 -42.63 -34.11 -33.54
C LEU A 4 -42.72 -32.87 -32.65
N THR A 5 -43.96 -32.36 -32.57
CA THR A 5 -44.39 -31.29 -31.67
C THR A 5 -44.87 -31.94 -30.36
N TYR A 6 -44.34 -31.57 -29.21
CA TYR A 6 -44.94 -31.88 -27.91
C TYR A 6 -45.48 -30.61 -27.27
N ALA A 7 -46.80 -30.61 -27.11
CA ALA A 7 -47.53 -29.66 -26.32
C ALA A 7 -47.48 -30.07 -24.85
N MET A 8 -47.10 -29.18 -23.96
CA MET A 8 -47.18 -29.39 -22.51
C MET A 8 -48.23 -28.47 -21.93
N MET A 9 -49.29 -29.10 -21.39
CA MET A 9 -50.39 -28.48 -20.64
C MET A 9 -49.84 -27.92 -19.29
N ALA A 10 -50.11 -26.68 -19.01
CA ALA A 10 -49.84 -26.07 -17.70
C ALA A 10 -51.11 -26.23 -16.83
N THR A 11 -51.00 -26.96 -15.73
CA THR A 11 -52.03 -27.04 -14.68
C THR A 11 -51.74 -25.97 -13.63
N VAL A 12 -52.64 -25.00 -13.46
CA VAL A 12 -52.58 -24.00 -12.44
C VAL A 12 -53.21 -24.58 -11.17
N LEU A 13 -52.44 -24.77 -10.12
CA LEU A 13 -52.93 -25.00 -8.75
C LEU A 13 -52.98 -23.68 -8.01
N ALA A 14 -54.16 -23.22 -7.67
CA ALA A 14 -54.39 -22.12 -6.73
C ALA A 14 -54.23 -22.64 -5.30
N VAL A 15 -53.23 -22.14 -4.57
CA VAL A 15 -53.07 -22.37 -3.14
C VAL A 15 -53.55 -21.11 -2.41
N THR A 16 -54.65 -21.21 -1.68
CA THR A 16 -55.15 -20.20 -0.75
C THR A 16 -54.26 -20.16 0.46
N ALA A 17 -53.59 -19.00 0.68
CA ALA A 17 -52.82 -18.75 1.87
C ALA A 17 -53.75 -18.29 3.01
N ALA A 18 -53.84 -19.12 4.06
CA ALA A 18 -54.42 -18.71 5.35
C ALA A 18 -53.42 -17.86 6.10
N SER A 19 -53.83 -16.64 6.42
CA SER A 19 -53.08 -15.68 7.26
C SER A 19 -53.21 -16.11 8.72
N CYS A 20 -52.15 -16.59 9.33
CA CYS A 20 -51.99 -16.65 10.79
C CYS A 20 -50.94 -15.58 11.19
N SER A 21 -51.42 -14.52 11.79
CA SER A 21 -50.62 -13.55 12.52
C SER A 21 -50.15 -14.17 13.81
N ASP A 22 -48.86 -14.46 13.91
CA ASP A 22 -48.19 -14.87 15.13
C ASP A 22 -47.15 -13.77 15.47
N ASP A 23 -47.61 -12.81 16.29
CA ASP A 23 -46.78 -11.77 16.89
C ASP A 23 -45.88 -12.38 17.98
N ARG A 24 -44.75 -12.94 17.55
CA ARG A 24 -43.63 -13.24 18.46
C ARG A 24 -42.50 -12.28 18.14
N GLU A 25 -42.34 -11.28 18.99
CA GLU A 25 -41.20 -10.40 19.04
C GLU A 25 -39.89 -11.23 19.10
N ALA A 26 -39.06 -11.17 18.05
CA ALA A 26 -37.75 -11.81 18.03
C ALA A 26 -36.84 -11.07 19.03
N PRO A 27 -36.03 -11.80 19.86
CA PRO A 27 -35.13 -11.14 20.82
C PRO A 27 -34.15 -10.26 20.07
N GLY A 28 -34.12 -8.99 20.45
CA GLY A 28 -33.33 -7.93 19.83
C GLY A 28 -31.85 -8.32 19.76
N ARG A 29 -31.29 -8.33 18.56
CA ARG A 29 -29.83 -8.43 18.35
C ARG A 29 -29.17 -7.29 19.12
N PRO A 30 -28.11 -7.55 19.90
CA PRO A 30 -27.39 -6.50 20.59
C PRO A 30 -26.88 -5.50 19.55
N ARG A 31 -27.33 -4.25 19.67
CA ARG A 31 -26.77 -3.13 18.91
C ARG A 31 -25.33 -2.97 19.35
N ILE A 32 -24.38 -3.39 18.54
CA ILE A 32 -22.96 -3.06 18.73
C ILE A 32 -22.86 -1.56 18.47
N THR A 33 -22.90 -0.77 19.53
CA THR A 33 -22.56 0.64 19.49
C THR A 33 -21.07 0.72 19.29
N VAL A 34 -20.63 0.88 18.03
CA VAL A 34 -19.25 1.24 17.73
C VAL A 34 -19.05 2.64 18.32
N GLN A 35 -18.42 2.70 19.49
CA GLN A 35 -17.98 3.99 20.03
C GLN A 35 -17.00 4.59 19.02
N PRO A 36 -17.16 5.87 18.63
CA PRO A 36 -16.17 6.51 17.79
C PRO A 36 -14.84 6.44 18.52
N LYS A 37 -13.83 5.86 17.86
CA LYS A 37 -12.45 5.87 18.33
C LYS A 37 -12.14 7.32 18.69
N ILE A 38 -11.93 7.61 19.97
CA ILE A 38 -11.39 8.90 20.40
C ILE A 38 -10.04 8.99 19.73
N VAL A 39 -9.95 9.77 18.64
CA VAL A 39 -8.67 10.10 18.01
C VAL A 39 -7.98 11.00 19.02
N GLU A 40 -7.21 10.39 19.90
CA GLU A 40 -6.29 11.10 20.75
C GLU A 40 -5.51 12.04 19.82
N LYS A 41 -5.54 13.35 20.09
CA LYS A 41 -4.78 14.35 19.32
C LYS A 41 -3.29 14.10 19.58
N VAL A 42 -2.73 13.07 18.96
CA VAL A 42 -1.30 12.82 18.99
C VAL A 42 -0.63 14.06 18.38
N PRO A 43 0.28 14.71 19.08
CA PRO A 43 0.96 15.91 18.56
C PRO A 43 1.60 15.58 17.21
N LEU A 44 1.24 16.33 16.18
CA LEU A 44 1.85 16.19 14.86
C LEU A 44 3.37 16.40 14.97
N PRO A 45 4.19 15.56 14.33
CA PRO A 45 5.64 15.75 14.35
C PRO A 45 6.02 17.13 13.81
N ALA A 46 7.11 17.71 14.31
CA ALA A 46 7.54 19.04 13.94
C ALA A 46 7.61 19.28 12.43
N ILE A 47 7.95 18.24 11.67
CA ILE A 47 8.07 18.27 10.19
C ILE A 47 6.75 18.62 9.48
N VAL A 48 5.59 18.33 10.07
CA VAL A 48 4.27 18.61 9.48
C VAL A 48 3.53 19.75 10.17
N ARG A 49 4.13 20.41 11.17
CA ARG A 49 3.53 21.59 11.79
C ARG A 49 3.30 22.68 10.74
N HIS A 50 2.20 23.40 10.86
CA HIS A 50 1.78 24.47 9.92
C HIS A 50 1.59 24.00 8.48
N ARG A 51 1.27 22.71 8.27
CA ARG A 51 0.91 22.12 6.98
C ARG A 51 -0.50 21.54 7.05
N LYS A 52 -1.16 21.49 5.90
CA LYS A 52 -2.48 20.83 5.76
C LYS A 52 -2.29 19.48 5.10
N ALA A 53 -3.03 18.47 5.55
CA ALA A 53 -3.13 17.20 4.83
C ALA A 53 -3.85 17.46 3.50
N VAL A 54 -3.19 17.16 2.40
CA VAL A 54 -3.74 17.26 1.02
C VAL A 54 -4.06 15.89 0.44
N PHE A 55 -3.57 14.84 1.09
CA PHE A 55 -3.92 13.44 0.85
C PHE A 55 -3.85 12.72 2.19
N ALA A 56 -4.86 11.89 2.47
CA ALA A 56 -4.88 11.05 3.66
C ALA A 56 -5.59 9.74 3.31
N GLU A 57 -4.91 8.64 3.57
CA GLU A 57 -5.43 7.29 3.42
C GLU A 57 -5.21 6.53 4.73
N GLU A 58 -6.31 6.18 5.38
CA GLU A 58 -6.35 5.53 6.69
C GLU A 58 -6.71 4.03 6.58
N PHE A 59 -6.93 3.56 5.36
CA PHE A 59 -7.26 2.17 5.03
C PHE A 59 -8.44 1.56 5.81
N ASP A 60 -9.45 2.35 6.13
CA ASP A 60 -10.73 1.84 6.67
C ASP A 60 -11.36 0.84 5.70
N ARG A 61 -11.13 1.06 4.41
CA ARG A 61 -11.45 0.16 3.29
C ARG A 61 -10.41 0.28 2.20
N LEU A 62 -10.24 -0.76 1.39
CA LEU A 62 -9.39 -0.71 0.19
C LEU A 62 -10.20 -0.24 -1.01
N ASP A 63 -10.01 0.99 -1.42
CA ASP A 63 -10.76 1.65 -2.48
C ASP A 63 -9.94 1.73 -3.77
N LEU A 64 -10.12 0.73 -4.63
CA LEU A 64 -9.37 0.54 -5.88
C LEU A 64 -10.25 0.77 -7.09
N GLY A 65 -9.70 1.40 -8.13
CA GLY A 65 -10.35 1.55 -9.42
C GLY A 65 -10.36 2.97 -9.96
N ARG A 66 -11.05 3.18 -11.08
CA ARG A 66 -11.19 4.50 -11.71
C ARG A 66 -11.94 5.45 -10.77
N GLY A 67 -11.41 6.67 -10.59
CA GLY A 67 -11.98 7.67 -9.69
C GLY A 67 -11.89 7.32 -8.20
N ARG A 68 -11.10 6.29 -7.86
CA ARG A 68 -10.78 5.90 -6.49
C ARG A 68 -9.36 6.36 -6.14
N PRO A 69 -8.99 6.42 -4.84
CA PRO A 69 -7.63 6.81 -4.47
C PRO A 69 -6.54 6.03 -5.19
N TRP A 70 -6.75 4.72 -5.42
CA TRP A 70 -5.71 3.82 -5.85
C TRP A 70 -6.05 2.99 -7.10
N GLY A 71 -5.05 2.81 -7.98
CA GLY A 71 -4.93 1.68 -8.89
C GLY A 71 -4.13 0.54 -8.24
N TRP A 72 -3.99 -0.60 -8.94
CA TRP A 72 -3.32 -1.80 -8.39
C TRP A 72 -2.26 -2.40 -9.32
N GLN A 73 -1.80 -1.62 -10.28
CA GLN A 73 -0.67 -1.87 -11.17
C GLN A 73 0.15 -0.59 -11.27
N SER A 74 1.34 -0.65 -11.88
CA SER A 74 2.18 0.52 -12.08
C SER A 74 2.90 0.46 -13.41
N GLY A 75 2.98 1.61 -14.10
CA GLY A 75 3.83 1.82 -15.27
C GLY A 75 5.32 1.74 -14.97
N ALA A 76 5.72 1.82 -13.70
CA ALA A 76 7.09 1.54 -13.26
C ALA A 76 7.49 0.07 -13.45
N TYR A 77 6.53 -0.83 -13.57
CA TYR A 77 6.77 -2.25 -13.87
C TYR A 77 6.76 -2.46 -15.38
N SER A 78 7.82 -3.02 -15.94
CA SER A 78 8.02 -3.19 -17.38
C SER A 78 6.84 -3.85 -18.11
N HIS A 79 6.07 -4.67 -17.40
CA HIS A 79 4.84 -5.32 -17.89
C HIS A 79 3.63 -5.05 -16.99
N CYS A 80 3.56 -3.86 -16.35
CA CYS A 80 2.49 -3.44 -15.46
C CYS A 80 2.25 -4.33 -14.24
N ARG A 81 2.51 -5.62 -14.31
CA ARG A 81 2.21 -6.63 -13.28
C ARG A 81 3.39 -7.47 -12.87
N THR A 82 4.47 -7.44 -13.64
CA THR A 82 5.71 -8.17 -13.39
C THR A 82 6.89 -7.24 -13.60
N ASN A 83 7.98 -7.42 -12.85
CA ASN A 83 9.14 -6.56 -12.95
C ASN A 83 10.44 -7.37 -12.75
N ARG A 84 10.62 -8.39 -13.59
CA ARG A 84 11.81 -9.27 -13.55
C ARG A 84 13.11 -8.55 -13.86
N GLU A 85 13.04 -7.54 -14.71
CA GLU A 85 14.19 -6.72 -15.08
C GLU A 85 14.73 -5.93 -13.88
N ASN A 86 13.86 -5.64 -12.91
CA ASN A 86 14.22 -5.05 -11.62
C ASN A 86 14.25 -6.09 -10.48
N PHE A 87 14.81 -7.28 -10.74
CA PHE A 87 15.13 -8.31 -9.73
C PHE A 87 13.95 -8.79 -8.86
N LYS A 88 12.70 -8.74 -9.41
CA LYS A 88 11.48 -9.04 -8.67
C LYS A 88 10.77 -10.30 -9.18
N LEU A 89 10.34 -11.15 -8.26
CA LEU A 89 9.50 -12.33 -8.56
C LEU A 89 8.00 -11.99 -8.61
N ASP A 90 7.66 -10.72 -8.65
CA ASP A 90 6.32 -10.20 -8.50
C ASP A 90 5.36 -10.65 -9.62
N LEU A 91 4.15 -11.00 -9.21
CA LEU A 91 2.96 -11.07 -10.04
C LEU A 91 1.85 -10.31 -9.31
N LEU A 92 1.64 -9.04 -9.67
CA LEU A 92 0.67 -8.18 -9.00
C LEU A 92 -0.75 -8.70 -9.15
N LYS A 93 -1.45 -8.80 -8.05
CA LYS A 93 -2.85 -9.26 -7.95
C LYS A 93 -3.62 -8.43 -6.93
N ARG A 94 -4.80 -7.90 -7.34
CA ARG A 94 -5.69 -7.18 -6.42
C ARG A 94 -6.02 -7.98 -5.15
N ARG A 95 -6.22 -9.29 -5.28
CA ARG A 95 -6.55 -10.18 -4.15
C ARG A 95 -5.41 -10.39 -3.14
N ALA A 96 -4.19 -9.96 -3.45
CA ALA A 96 -3.06 -9.98 -2.52
C ALA A 96 -3.14 -8.85 -1.48
N MET A 97 -4.13 -7.98 -1.58
CA MET A 97 -4.30 -6.80 -0.76
C MET A 97 -5.65 -6.82 -0.05
N ARG A 98 -5.65 -6.45 1.23
CA ARG A 98 -6.85 -6.35 2.05
C ARG A 98 -6.71 -5.20 3.05
N ALA A 99 -7.72 -4.33 3.10
CA ALA A 99 -7.87 -3.35 4.19
C ALA A 99 -8.81 -3.93 5.25
N ARG A 100 -8.38 -3.90 6.50
CA ARG A 100 -9.17 -4.34 7.65
C ARG A 100 -8.69 -3.62 8.91
N SER A 101 -9.64 -3.20 9.74
CA SER A 101 -9.36 -2.54 11.03
C SER A 101 -8.43 -1.32 10.89
N GLY A 102 -8.62 -0.52 9.84
CA GLY A 102 -7.84 0.70 9.60
C GLY A 102 -6.41 0.43 9.15
N ALA A 103 -6.12 -0.69 8.48
CA ALA A 103 -4.80 -0.95 7.92
C ALA A 103 -4.86 -1.76 6.63
N LEU A 104 -4.00 -1.44 5.67
CA LEU A 104 -3.75 -2.23 4.47
C LEU A 104 -2.72 -3.32 4.78
N THR A 105 -3.06 -4.56 4.47
CA THR A 105 -2.12 -5.68 4.44
C THR A 105 -1.90 -6.12 3.00
N ILE A 106 -0.65 -6.13 2.55
CA ILE A 106 -0.22 -6.71 1.29
C ILE A 106 0.46 -8.03 1.62
N THR A 107 -0.01 -9.13 1.02
CA THR A 107 0.53 -10.47 1.28
C THR A 107 1.18 -11.04 0.01
N ALA A 108 2.45 -11.37 0.10
CA ALA A 108 3.15 -12.15 -0.90
C ALA A 108 2.90 -13.64 -0.65
N THR A 109 2.46 -14.35 -1.69
CA THR A 109 2.13 -15.78 -1.63
C THR A 109 2.80 -16.51 -2.79
N PRO A 110 3.49 -17.65 -2.55
CA PRO A 110 4.11 -18.41 -3.62
C PRO A 110 3.09 -18.88 -4.65
N THR A 111 3.55 -19.13 -5.86
CA THR A 111 2.75 -19.78 -6.91
C THR A 111 3.37 -21.15 -7.22
N PRO A 112 2.66 -22.03 -7.96
CA PRO A 112 3.27 -23.26 -8.45
C PRO A 112 4.51 -23.04 -9.32
N ALA A 113 4.62 -21.88 -9.99
CA ALA A 113 5.83 -21.50 -10.71
C ALA A 113 6.88 -20.95 -9.72
N PRO A 114 8.09 -21.54 -9.62
CA PRO A 114 9.06 -21.22 -8.58
C PRO A 114 9.63 -19.82 -8.69
N ASP A 115 9.48 -19.19 -9.85
CA ASP A 115 9.99 -17.86 -10.18
C ASP A 115 8.91 -16.76 -10.12
N ARG A 116 7.76 -17.03 -9.48
CA ARG A 116 6.63 -16.10 -9.36
C ARG A 116 5.98 -16.13 -8.00
N TRP A 117 5.72 -14.94 -7.48
CA TRP A 117 4.98 -14.74 -6.25
C TRP A 117 3.80 -13.79 -6.50
N ARG A 118 2.61 -14.17 -6.07
CA ARG A 118 1.48 -13.25 -6.06
C ARG A 118 1.69 -12.24 -4.96
N THR A 119 1.71 -10.98 -5.31
CA THR A 119 1.87 -9.87 -4.38
C THR A 119 1.00 -8.69 -4.80
N GLY A 120 1.10 -7.56 -4.09
CA GLY A 120 0.25 -6.39 -4.32
C GLY A 120 1.04 -5.09 -4.41
N LEU A 121 0.41 -4.14 -5.09
CA LEU A 121 0.86 -2.77 -5.25
C LEU A 121 -0.37 -1.87 -5.31
N ILE A 122 -0.28 -0.69 -4.72
CA ILE A 122 -1.22 0.42 -4.92
C ILE A 122 -0.47 1.62 -5.50
N ALA A 123 -1.10 2.35 -6.43
CA ALA A 123 -0.55 3.56 -7.02
C ALA A 123 -1.64 4.61 -7.22
N THR A 124 -1.32 5.89 -6.97
CA THR A 124 -2.30 6.98 -7.18
C THR A 124 -2.48 7.35 -8.65
N GLY A 125 -1.57 6.93 -9.53
CA GLY A 125 -1.65 7.14 -10.98
C GLY A 125 -0.62 6.31 -11.74
N GLU A 126 -0.53 6.47 -13.06
CA GLU A 126 0.27 5.62 -13.96
C GLU A 126 0.09 4.13 -13.68
N SER A 127 -1.15 3.75 -13.42
CA SER A 127 -1.55 2.44 -12.91
C SER A 127 -1.93 1.45 -14.00
N CYS A 128 -1.45 1.62 -15.23
CA CYS A 128 -1.79 0.78 -16.38
C CYS A 128 -3.32 0.62 -16.59
N GLY A 129 -4.08 1.69 -16.37
CA GLY A 129 -5.53 1.68 -16.55
C GLY A 129 -6.33 1.06 -15.40
N THR A 130 -5.69 0.65 -14.31
CA THR A 130 -6.39 0.03 -13.17
C THR A 130 -7.03 1.03 -12.21
N GLY A 131 -6.90 2.34 -12.45
CA GLY A 131 -7.50 3.41 -11.67
C GLY A 131 -6.49 4.31 -10.97
N GLY A 132 -6.92 4.92 -9.87
CA GLY A 132 -6.18 5.94 -9.13
C GLY A 132 -6.85 7.31 -9.23
N SER A 133 -6.47 8.21 -8.35
CA SER A 133 -6.98 9.59 -8.24
C SER A 133 -6.13 10.61 -8.99
N ASP A 134 -5.05 10.17 -9.62
CA ASP A 134 -4.00 11.01 -10.21
C ASP A 134 -3.36 12.00 -9.22
N PHE A 135 -3.45 11.69 -7.92
CA PHE A 135 -2.80 12.50 -6.90
C PHE A 135 -1.28 12.51 -7.09
N LEU A 136 -0.67 13.70 -6.94
CA LEU A 136 0.76 13.91 -7.09
C LEU A 136 1.37 14.51 -5.81
N VAL A 137 2.39 13.85 -5.29
CA VAL A 137 3.38 14.46 -4.39
C VAL A 137 4.17 15.50 -5.18
N ARG A 138 4.45 16.64 -4.57
CA ARG A 138 5.14 17.78 -5.22
C ARG A 138 6.28 18.30 -4.38
N THR A 139 7.14 19.08 -5.00
CA THR A 139 8.14 19.87 -4.28
C THR A 139 7.50 20.65 -3.14
N GLY A 140 8.11 20.57 -1.97
CA GLY A 140 7.66 21.20 -0.73
C GLY A 140 6.72 20.33 0.12
N ASP A 141 6.20 19.24 -0.40
CA ASP A 141 5.34 18.31 0.36
C ASP A 141 6.14 17.52 1.41
N VAL A 142 5.42 17.04 2.41
CA VAL A 142 5.91 16.00 3.35
C VAL A 142 5.03 14.79 3.21
N LEU A 143 5.62 13.67 2.82
CA LEU A 143 5.00 12.34 2.84
C LEU A 143 5.31 11.69 4.19
N LEU A 144 4.29 11.19 4.86
CA LEU A 144 4.38 10.47 6.14
C LEU A 144 3.58 9.18 6.05
N ALA A 145 4.19 8.07 6.46
CA ALA A 145 3.53 6.78 6.56
C ALA A 145 3.83 6.12 7.91
N HIS A 146 2.91 5.26 8.37
CA HIS A 146 3.10 4.36 9.50
C HIS A 146 2.98 2.93 8.98
N VAL A 147 4.04 2.15 9.14
CA VAL A 147 4.17 0.83 8.50
C VAL A 147 4.68 -0.22 9.47
N ARG A 148 4.32 -1.47 9.22
CA ARG A 148 4.90 -2.63 9.89
C ARG A 148 5.69 -3.46 8.89
N LEU A 149 6.99 -3.60 9.14
CA LEU A 149 7.88 -4.41 8.31
C LEU A 149 7.50 -5.90 8.37
N PRO A 150 7.74 -6.66 7.29
CA PRO A 150 7.53 -8.10 7.28
C PRO A 150 8.34 -8.83 8.35
N THR A 151 7.87 -10.03 8.73
CA THR A 151 8.60 -10.94 9.63
C THR A 151 9.46 -11.97 8.87
N ALA A 152 9.37 -12.02 7.56
CA ALA A 152 10.16 -12.88 6.70
C ALA A 152 11.67 -12.71 6.96
N ARG A 153 12.42 -13.80 6.80
CA ARG A 153 13.88 -13.79 6.97
C ARG A 153 14.60 -13.41 5.69
N THR A 154 14.02 -13.74 4.56
CA THR A 154 14.54 -13.48 3.21
C THR A 154 13.38 -13.17 2.25
N GLY A 155 13.68 -12.57 1.12
CA GLY A 155 12.78 -12.37 -0.02
C GLY A 155 11.75 -11.28 0.09
N ALA A 156 11.50 -10.70 1.27
CA ALA A 156 10.55 -9.61 1.39
C ALA A 156 11.20 -8.26 1.09
N TRP A 157 10.59 -7.51 0.19
CA TRP A 157 11.03 -6.19 -0.26
C TRP A 157 9.84 -5.21 -0.29
N PRO A 158 9.35 -4.73 0.87
CA PRO A 158 8.36 -3.66 0.91
C PRO A 158 8.97 -2.30 0.61
N GLY A 159 8.19 -1.42 -0.02
CA GLY A 159 8.56 -0.04 -0.26
C GLY A 159 7.36 0.90 -0.32
N ILE A 160 7.61 2.17 -0.01
CA ILE A 160 6.73 3.29 -0.34
C ILE A 160 7.60 4.30 -1.09
N TRP A 161 7.17 4.69 -2.25
CA TRP A 161 7.96 5.48 -3.19
C TRP A 161 7.09 6.34 -4.09
N THR A 162 7.73 7.10 -4.97
CA THR A 162 7.05 7.91 -5.96
C THR A 162 7.48 7.51 -7.36
N TRP A 163 6.60 7.71 -8.36
CA TRP A 163 6.91 7.40 -9.75
C TRP A 163 6.18 8.30 -10.73
N ARG A 164 6.88 8.72 -11.78
CA ARG A 164 6.25 9.38 -12.92
C ARG A 164 7.14 9.38 -14.16
N ASP A 165 6.59 8.98 -15.30
CA ASP A 165 7.20 9.09 -16.64
C ASP A 165 8.62 8.47 -16.75
N GLY A 166 8.89 7.37 -16.03
CA GLY A 166 10.22 6.73 -15.98
C GLY A 166 11.30 7.57 -15.29
N ARG A 167 10.90 8.62 -14.57
CA ARG A 167 11.72 9.55 -13.80
C ARG A 167 11.00 9.90 -12.51
N ASN A 168 11.47 10.88 -11.78
CA ASN A 168 10.79 11.36 -10.55
C ASN A 168 10.51 10.23 -9.55
N GLU A 169 11.44 9.29 -9.43
CA GLU A 169 11.41 8.24 -8.44
C GLU A 169 12.21 8.69 -7.20
N ILE A 170 11.53 8.66 -6.08
CA ILE A 170 12.13 8.91 -4.75
C ILE A 170 11.50 7.92 -3.79
N ASP A 171 12.34 7.14 -3.11
CA ASP A 171 11.88 6.16 -2.16
C ASP A 171 11.80 6.79 -0.78
N LEU A 172 10.58 6.78 -0.22
CA LEU A 172 10.38 7.08 1.18
C LEU A 172 11.17 6.08 2.03
N PHE A 173 11.10 4.82 1.64
CA PHE A 173 11.97 3.76 2.09
C PHE A 173 11.80 2.52 1.21
N GLU A 174 12.84 1.71 1.16
CA GLU A 174 12.82 0.30 0.83
C GLU A 174 13.47 -0.50 1.97
N TRP A 175 13.10 -1.77 2.10
CA TRP A 175 13.63 -2.65 3.13
C TRP A 175 13.76 -4.07 2.57
N HIS A 176 14.88 -4.73 2.86
CA HIS A 176 15.11 -6.11 2.46
C HIS A 176 15.22 -7.03 3.68
N ALA A 177 14.55 -8.18 3.61
CA ALA A 177 14.45 -9.09 4.74
C ALA A 177 15.78 -9.73 5.18
N ASP A 178 16.77 -9.83 4.29
CA ASP A 178 18.12 -10.32 4.58
C ASP A 178 19.05 -9.24 5.15
N ALA A 179 18.66 -7.95 5.07
CA ALA A 179 19.32 -6.82 5.72
C ALA A 179 18.39 -6.14 6.74
N PRO A 180 17.88 -6.88 7.77
CA PRO A 180 16.71 -6.48 8.55
C PRO A 180 16.89 -5.22 9.42
N GLY A 181 18.12 -4.78 9.62
CA GLY A 181 18.45 -3.58 10.41
C GLY A 181 18.57 -2.30 9.59
N THR A 182 18.32 -2.34 8.27
CA THR A 182 18.63 -1.25 7.35
C THR A 182 17.40 -0.84 6.53
N LEU A 183 17.21 0.46 6.36
CA LEU A 183 16.32 1.06 5.35
C LEU A 183 17.16 1.66 4.24
N GLU A 184 16.71 1.50 3.01
CA GLU A 184 17.24 2.19 1.85
C GLU A 184 16.39 3.43 1.59
N LEU A 185 17.03 4.60 1.57
CA LEU A 185 16.44 5.92 1.38
C LEU A 185 17.06 6.51 0.11
N VAL A 186 16.29 6.55 -0.98
CA VAL A 186 16.88 6.83 -2.30
C VAL A 186 16.20 8.01 -2.98
N ASN A 187 17.00 8.83 -3.63
CA ASN A 187 16.56 9.87 -4.55
C ASN A 187 17.14 9.56 -5.94
N HIS A 188 16.40 8.84 -6.75
CA HIS A 188 16.80 8.49 -8.12
C HIS A 188 16.83 9.70 -9.07
N VAL A 189 16.18 10.83 -8.71
CA VAL A 189 16.27 12.06 -9.50
C VAL A 189 17.70 12.61 -9.53
N THR A 190 18.49 12.31 -8.51
CA THR A 190 19.85 12.83 -8.32
C THR A 190 20.90 11.74 -8.08
N ASP A 191 20.53 10.47 -8.22
CA ASP A 191 21.36 9.29 -7.94
C ASP A 191 21.98 9.33 -6.53
N SER A 192 21.16 9.71 -5.54
CA SER A 192 21.56 9.78 -4.14
C SER A 192 20.87 8.67 -3.34
N ALA A 193 21.67 7.82 -2.71
CA ALA A 193 21.19 6.71 -1.90
C ALA A 193 21.82 6.70 -0.50
N ARG A 194 21.06 6.30 0.50
CA ARG A 194 21.53 6.09 1.87
C ARG A 194 20.98 4.78 2.42
N TYR A 195 21.88 3.88 2.76
CA TYR A 195 21.60 2.71 3.59
C TYR A 195 21.69 3.13 5.05
N TRP A 196 20.53 3.34 5.67
CA TRP A 196 20.44 3.81 7.05
C TRP A 196 20.12 2.67 7.99
N SER A 197 21.05 2.35 8.90
CA SER A 197 20.90 1.26 9.87
C SER A 197 20.57 1.80 11.26
N SER A 198 19.65 1.13 11.96
CA SER A 198 19.25 1.47 13.32
C SER A 198 18.65 0.27 14.04
N PRO A 199 18.83 0.15 15.38
CA PRO A 199 18.19 -0.91 16.18
C PRO A 199 16.67 -0.92 16.15
N ILE A 200 16.02 0.21 15.82
CA ILE A 200 14.56 0.27 15.67
C ILE A 200 14.08 -0.41 14.38
N VAL A 201 14.95 -0.52 13.36
CA VAL A 201 14.63 -1.22 12.10
C VAL A 201 14.86 -2.70 12.31
N ARG A 202 13.80 -3.47 12.35
CA ARG A 202 13.84 -4.92 12.56
C ARG A 202 12.58 -5.58 12.01
N ARG A 203 12.65 -6.86 11.76
CA ARG A 203 11.50 -7.66 11.32
C ARG A 203 10.31 -7.46 12.24
N GLY A 204 9.14 -7.20 11.67
CA GLY A 204 7.90 -7.00 12.38
C GLY A 204 7.78 -5.68 13.14
N ALA A 205 8.77 -4.78 13.07
CA ALA A 205 8.71 -3.48 13.71
C ALA A 205 7.66 -2.57 13.07
N TRP A 206 6.99 -1.78 13.88
CA TRP A 206 6.21 -0.62 13.46
C TRP A 206 7.13 0.60 13.39
N LEU A 207 7.07 1.33 12.27
CA LEU A 207 7.88 2.52 12.02
C LEU A 207 7.04 3.64 11.44
N TYR A 208 7.27 4.86 11.92
CA TYR A 208 6.90 6.09 11.23
C TYR A 208 8.04 6.47 10.30
N VAL A 209 7.74 6.64 9.02
CA VAL A 209 8.71 7.05 8.00
C VAL A 209 8.18 8.29 7.31
N ALA A 210 9.01 9.32 7.15
CA ALA A 210 8.61 10.53 6.43
C ALA A 210 9.74 11.08 5.56
N ALA A 211 9.36 11.76 4.48
CA ALA A 211 10.29 12.52 3.65
C ALA A 211 9.73 13.91 3.33
N HIS A 212 10.58 14.93 3.41
CA HIS A 212 10.32 16.28 2.93
C HIS A 212 10.94 16.46 1.55
N PHE A 213 10.12 16.68 0.55
CA PHE A 213 10.50 16.82 -0.87
C PHE A 213 10.93 18.26 -1.15
N GLY A 214 12.03 18.73 -0.56
CA GLY A 214 12.54 20.07 -0.79
C GLY A 214 13.19 20.22 -2.17
N ALA A 215 13.14 21.45 -2.72
CA ALA A 215 13.69 21.72 -4.06
C ALA A 215 15.22 21.50 -4.15
N ARG A 216 15.95 21.88 -3.11
CA ARG A 216 17.41 21.81 -3.02
C ARG A 216 17.93 20.83 -1.98
N HIS A 217 17.06 20.40 -1.05
CA HIS A 217 17.40 19.47 0.03
C HIS A 217 16.24 18.53 0.28
N MET A 218 16.50 17.23 0.25
CA MET A 218 15.57 16.23 0.75
C MET A 218 15.95 15.85 2.19
N HIS A 219 14.96 15.52 3.00
CA HIS A 219 15.20 15.02 4.34
C HIS A 219 14.30 13.85 4.65
N TRP A 220 14.87 12.73 5.09
CA TRP A 220 14.13 11.58 5.58
C TRP A 220 14.16 11.52 7.10
N TYR A 221 13.06 11.06 7.68
CA TYR A 221 12.86 10.94 9.12
C TYR A 221 12.27 9.57 9.43
N VAL A 222 12.78 8.92 10.48
CA VAL A 222 12.31 7.60 10.93
C VAL A 222 12.18 7.60 12.46
N GLY A 223 11.22 6.86 13.00
CA GLY A 223 11.03 6.69 14.43
C GLY A 223 9.99 5.62 14.78
N GLU A 224 10.03 5.11 16.00
CA GLU A 224 9.02 4.18 16.53
C GLU A 224 7.74 4.91 16.99
N SER A 225 7.78 6.22 17.13
CA SER A 225 6.61 7.08 17.38
C SER A 225 6.79 8.43 16.70
N LEU A 226 5.71 9.18 16.51
CA LEU A 226 5.74 10.51 15.89
C LEU A 226 6.69 11.47 16.63
N ASN A 227 6.73 11.40 17.96
CA ASN A 227 7.60 12.23 18.78
C ASN A 227 9.06 11.76 18.78
N ALA A 228 9.30 10.49 18.48
CA ALA A 228 10.64 9.92 18.41
C ALA A 228 11.26 9.99 17.02
N MET A 229 10.56 10.53 16.03
CA MET A 229 11.12 10.67 14.68
C MET A 229 12.38 11.54 14.69
N ARG A 230 13.44 11.04 14.06
CA ARG A 230 14.74 11.72 13.89
C ARG A 230 15.11 11.72 12.43
N ARG A 231 15.89 12.71 12.01
CA ARG A 231 16.42 12.77 10.65
C ARG A 231 17.40 11.63 10.42
N ALA A 232 17.03 10.73 9.52
CA ALA A 232 17.81 9.55 9.12
C ALA A 232 18.80 9.91 7.99
N HIS A 233 18.37 10.78 7.06
CA HIS A 233 19.19 11.18 5.91
C HIS A 233 18.85 12.61 5.45
N SER A 234 19.83 13.23 4.80
CA SER A 234 19.68 14.47 4.02
C SER A 234 20.41 14.31 2.69
N ASP A 235 19.74 14.70 1.61
CA ASP A 235 20.34 14.84 0.29
C ASP A 235 20.39 16.34 -0.07
N ASP A 236 21.56 16.83 -0.40
CA ASP A 236 21.80 18.25 -0.68
C ASP A 236 21.40 18.68 -2.09
N LYS A 237 21.02 17.74 -2.95
CA LYS A 237 20.56 18.03 -4.30
C LYS A 237 19.03 18.22 -4.39
N GLY A 238 18.29 17.63 -3.45
CA GLY A 238 16.84 17.76 -3.37
C GLY A 238 16.06 17.07 -4.47
N ALA A 239 14.74 17.30 -4.50
CA ALA A 239 13.83 16.74 -5.51
C ALA A 239 13.74 17.60 -6.79
N GLY A 240 14.30 18.81 -6.78
CA GLY A 240 14.09 19.78 -7.85
C GLY A 240 12.82 20.64 -7.63
N LYS A 241 12.77 21.81 -8.28
CA LYS A 241 11.67 22.78 -8.11
C LYS A 241 10.34 22.33 -8.73
N ASP A 242 10.39 21.51 -9.76
CA ASP A 242 9.23 21.09 -10.54
C ASP A 242 8.85 19.62 -10.31
N PHE A 243 9.39 19.01 -9.24
CA PHE A 243 9.12 17.63 -8.91
C PHE A 243 7.63 17.39 -8.68
N ARG A 244 7.12 16.36 -9.34
CA ARG A 244 5.77 15.82 -9.13
C ARG A 244 5.72 14.36 -9.55
N ALA A 245 5.20 13.51 -8.68
CA ALA A 245 5.11 12.06 -8.95
C ALA A 245 3.94 11.42 -8.20
N HIS A 246 3.44 10.32 -8.75
CA HIS A 246 2.41 9.51 -8.11
C HIS A 246 2.98 8.75 -6.93
N LEU A 247 2.16 8.53 -5.90
CA LEU A 247 2.50 7.63 -4.79
C LEU A 247 2.38 6.18 -5.24
N VAL A 248 3.32 5.37 -4.80
CA VAL A 248 3.31 3.92 -4.96
C VAL A 248 3.64 3.28 -3.62
N ALA A 249 2.94 2.20 -3.26
CA ALA A 249 3.28 1.35 -2.14
C ALA A 249 3.12 -0.11 -2.53
N ASN A 250 4.09 -0.95 -2.21
CA ASN A 250 4.09 -2.35 -2.62
C ASN A 250 4.82 -3.27 -1.63
N LEU A 251 4.59 -4.54 -1.81
CA LEU A 251 5.45 -5.60 -1.28
C LEU A 251 6.00 -6.37 -2.48
N SER A 252 7.26 -6.14 -2.81
CA SER A 252 7.99 -6.94 -3.80
C SER A 252 8.60 -8.18 -3.18
N VAL A 253 9.06 -9.07 -4.04
CA VAL A 253 9.73 -10.33 -3.67
C VAL A 253 11.05 -10.43 -4.42
N ASP A 254 12.15 -10.47 -3.68
CA ASP A 254 13.52 -10.57 -4.21
C ASP A 254 13.72 -11.85 -5.02
N ASP A 255 14.47 -11.77 -6.13
CA ASP A 255 14.72 -12.90 -7.02
C ASP A 255 16.04 -13.65 -6.71
N GLY A 256 16.84 -13.14 -5.78
CA GLY A 256 18.11 -13.74 -5.38
C GLY A 256 19.35 -13.17 -6.04
N ARG A 257 19.22 -12.14 -6.90
CA ARG A 257 20.39 -11.53 -7.59
C ARG A 257 21.08 -10.44 -6.77
N LEU A 258 20.31 -9.59 -6.09
CA LEU A 258 20.84 -8.52 -5.24
C LEU A 258 20.64 -8.86 -3.76
N HIS A 259 19.46 -9.32 -3.41
CA HIS A 259 19.07 -9.75 -2.07
C HIS A 259 18.54 -11.18 -2.12
N ALA A 260 18.61 -11.86 -0.97
CA ALA A 260 18.24 -13.26 -0.88
C ALA A 260 16.76 -13.47 -1.24
N ARG A 261 16.49 -14.39 -2.18
CA ARG A 261 15.13 -14.83 -2.48
C ARG A 261 14.51 -15.55 -1.27
N PRO A 262 13.16 -15.71 -1.22
CA PRO A 262 12.53 -16.46 -0.14
C PRO A 262 13.14 -17.86 0.02
N ASP A 263 13.57 -18.19 1.22
CA ASP A 263 14.14 -19.49 1.61
C ASP A 263 13.05 -20.55 1.81
N ARG A 264 11.80 -20.11 2.04
CA ARG A 264 10.62 -20.96 2.25
C ARG A 264 9.46 -20.52 1.37
N ALA A 265 8.63 -21.47 0.98
CA ALA A 265 7.39 -21.22 0.24
C ALA A 265 6.23 -20.79 1.17
N GLU A 266 6.51 -19.96 2.17
CA GLU A 266 5.53 -19.47 3.13
C GLU A 266 5.12 -18.02 2.80
N PRO A 267 3.84 -17.69 2.92
CA PRO A 267 3.38 -16.30 2.73
C PRO A 267 3.97 -15.36 3.77
N PHE A 268 4.25 -14.14 3.37
CA PHE A 268 4.64 -13.05 4.26
C PHE A 268 3.90 -11.76 3.91
N SER A 269 3.84 -10.82 4.84
CA SER A 269 3.02 -9.63 4.68
C SER A 269 3.72 -8.36 5.09
N PHE A 270 3.37 -7.28 4.42
CA PHE A 270 3.66 -5.89 4.75
C PHE A 270 2.36 -5.20 5.15
N THR A 271 2.38 -4.40 6.21
CA THR A 271 1.19 -3.68 6.70
C THR A 271 1.42 -2.18 6.68
N ILE A 272 0.44 -1.42 6.23
CA ILE A 272 0.42 0.04 6.21
C ILE A 272 -0.80 0.50 7.01
N ASP A 273 -0.58 1.24 8.10
CA ASP A 273 -1.63 1.83 8.92
C ASP A 273 -2.21 3.06 8.23
N PHE A 274 -1.33 3.97 7.77
CA PHE A 274 -1.75 5.11 6.97
C PHE A 274 -0.66 5.63 6.04
N ILE A 275 -1.10 6.40 5.01
CA ILE A 275 -0.24 7.25 4.17
C ILE A 275 -0.85 8.64 4.12
N ARG A 276 -0.09 9.67 4.47
CA ARG A 276 -0.53 11.06 4.46
C ARG A 276 0.47 11.96 3.76
N VAL A 277 -0.03 12.93 2.99
CA VAL A 277 0.81 13.98 2.39
C VAL A 277 0.36 15.33 2.92
N TYR A 278 1.32 16.10 3.40
CA TYR A 278 1.11 17.41 3.98
C TYR A 278 1.77 18.49 3.11
N ARG A 279 1.06 19.58 2.87
CA ARG A 279 1.49 20.70 2.04
C ARG A 279 1.39 22.00 2.83
N ARG A 280 2.30 22.93 2.57
CA ARG A 280 2.16 24.31 3.08
C ARG A 280 0.93 24.96 2.45
N PRO A 281 0.18 25.79 3.21
CA PRO A 281 -0.92 26.60 2.68
C PRO A 281 -0.50 27.47 1.51
#